data_4dfcd28c74afc4fe6b0de1dc7ed4d414
#
_entry.id   4dfcd28c74afc4fe6b0de1dc7ed4d414
#
_cell.length_a   1.000
_cell.length_b   1.000
_cell.length_c   1.000
_cell.angle_alpha   90.00
_cell.angle_beta   90.00
_cell.angle_gamma   90.00
#
_symmetry.space_group_name_H-M   'P 1'
#
loop_
_entity.id
_entity.type
_entity.pdbx_description
1 polymer ?
#
loop_
_entity_poly.entity_id
_entity_poly.type
_entity_poly.pdbx_seq_one_letter_code
_entity_poly.pdbx_strand_id
1 'polypeptide(L)'
;MPIQQMLLGSGGRALADPGQAVITNTSTTSWTVPDGVYSVSVVCIGAGGGQYTHGGGGGALAYGNNISVTPGTSISVQVGAGTGTMYGGGSTYFNGSSVLQAGGGGGGGANAPGNVGGTATGSALTAGFSGGNGGFSVGCGGYGNGAGGGGGAGGYTGAGGAGGGTTSGSDPKTGVIGTNDAAGGGGSAWCSLWGGASKTGGGGGGSGLLGTQGTASNSNPRTTAGSAGNFPGNYGNGKKGGDGQGNTNHNTDTPTGGSYGGGAGGKAAGNDNSIVSAQGAIRIMWPGDERSYPTTRVPDE
;
A
#
# COMPACT_ATOMS: atom_id res chain seq x y z
N MET A 1 30.65 -6.37 -64.04
CA MET A 1 30.77 -7.04 -62.73
C MET A 1 29.79 -6.38 -61.80
N PRO A 2 28.81 -7.05 -61.28
CA PRO A 2 27.91 -6.45 -60.30
C PRO A 2 28.59 -6.41 -58.96
N ILE A 3 28.64 -5.22 -58.37
CA ILE A 3 29.09 -5.00 -56.99
C ILE A 3 27.98 -5.56 -56.09
N GLN A 4 28.21 -6.72 -55.48
CA GLN A 4 27.42 -7.18 -54.34
C GLN A 4 27.67 -6.21 -53.19
N GLN A 5 26.68 -5.37 -52.91
CA GLN A 5 26.60 -4.69 -51.63
C GLN A 5 26.46 -5.75 -50.55
N MET A 6 27.55 -5.99 -49.85
CA MET A 6 27.58 -6.74 -48.64
C MET A 6 26.82 -5.89 -47.59
N LEU A 7 25.54 -6.19 -47.41
CA LEU A 7 24.75 -5.67 -46.29
C LEU A 7 25.36 -6.29 -45.03
N LEU A 8 26.34 -5.61 -44.46
CA LEU A 8 26.71 -5.88 -43.05
C LEU A 8 25.49 -5.62 -42.23
N GLY A 9 24.77 -6.69 -41.90
CA GLY A 9 23.78 -6.66 -40.86
C GLY A 9 24.51 -6.20 -39.62
N SER A 10 24.31 -4.95 -39.24
CA SER A 10 24.53 -4.52 -37.86
C SER A 10 23.72 -5.50 -37.06
N GLY A 11 24.40 -6.34 -36.26
CA GLY A 11 23.73 -7.24 -35.30
C GLY A 11 23.02 -6.39 -34.27
N GLY A 12 21.92 -5.76 -34.69
CA GLY A 12 21.01 -5.07 -33.79
C GLY A 12 20.54 -6.11 -32.77
N ARG A 13 20.76 -5.83 -31.49
CA ARG A 13 20.17 -6.62 -30.42
C ARG A 13 18.68 -6.68 -30.68
N ALA A 14 18.11 -7.88 -30.76
CA ALA A 14 16.67 -8.05 -30.82
C ALA A 14 16.11 -7.47 -29.53
N LEU A 15 15.29 -6.45 -29.65
CA LEU A 15 14.56 -5.87 -28.52
C LEU A 15 13.32 -6.73 -28.28
N ALA A 16 12.96 -6.87 -27.03
CA ALA A 16 11.70 -7.50 -26.66
C ALA A 16 10.52 -6.58 -27.00
N ASP A 17 9.39 -7.18 -27.37
CA ASP A 17 8.13 -6.44 -27.45
C ASP A 17 7.80 -5.81 -26.08
N PRO A 18 7.11 -4.66 -26.05
CA PRO A 18 6.66 -4.04 -24.80
C PRO A 18 5.86 -5.03 -23.94
N GLY A 19 6.16 -5.07 -22.65
CA GLY A 19 5.52 -6.03 -21.75
C GLY A 19 5.55 -5.61 -20.30
N GLN A 20 5.01 -6.45 -19.44
CA GLN A 20 4.98 -6.22 -18.00
C GLN A 20 4.94 -7.53 -17.21
N ALA A 21 5.36 -7.44 -15.93
CA ALA A 21 5.18 -8.49 -14.94
C ALA A 21 4.57 -7.88 -13.66
N VAL A 22 3.64 -8.62 -13.06
CA VAL A 22 3.02 -8.26 -11.77
C VAL A 22 3.31 -9.35 -10.77
N ILE A 23 3.91 -8.97 -9.63
CA ILE A 23 4.30 -9.89 -8.56
C ILE A 23 3.55 -9.47 -7.30
N THR A 24 2.62 -10.32 -6.87
CA THR A 24 1.84 -10.13 -5.64
C THR A 24 2.04 -11.25 -4.64
N ASN A 25 2.69 -12.34 -5.05
CA ASN A 25 2.96 -13.48 -4.17
C ASN A 25 4.18 -13.18 -3.28
N THR A 26 3.96 -13.18 -1.97
CA THR A 26 4.99 -12.93 -0.96
C THR A 26 6.09 -14.00 -0.89
N SER A 27 5.85 -15.17 -1.50
CA SER A 27 6.86 -16.25 -1.62
C SER A 27 7.79 -16.08 -2.84
N THR A 28 7.51 -15.13 -3.75
CA THR A 28 8.37 -14.87 -4.91
C THR A 28 9.64 -14.15 -4.45
N THR A 29 10.80 -14.72 -4.75
CA THR A 29 12.11 -14.19 -4.32
C THR A 29 12.96 -13.69 -5.48
N SER A 30 12.59 -13.99 -6.73
CA SER A 30 13.33 -13.58 -7.91
C SER A 30 12.42 -13.39 -9.13
N TRP A 31 12.88 -12.54 -10.06
CA TRP A 31 12.32 -12.33 -11.38
C TRP A 31 13.42 -12.43 -12.42
N THR A 32 13.22 -13.26 -13.46
CA THR A 32 14.19 -13.38 -14.55
C THR A 32 13.89 -12.35 -15.62
N VAL A 33 14.89 -11.58 -15.99
CA VAL A 33 14.77 -10.57 -17.06
C VAL A 33 14.53 -11.27 -18.40
N PRO A 34 13.45 -10.96 -19.14
CA PRO A 34 13.18 -11.56 -20.44
C PRO A 34 14.28 -11.24 -21.47
N ASP A 35 14.42 -12.12 -22.48
CA ASP A 35 15.33 -11.90 -23.57
C ASP A 35 15.00 -10.60 -24.31
N GLY A 36 16.02 -9.83 -24.68
CA GLY A 36 15.86 -8.55 -25.36
C GLY A 36 15.43 -7.37 -24.46
N VAL A 37 15.23 -7.56 -23.16
CA VAL A 37 14.90 -6.49 -22.21
C VAL A 37 16.18 -5.94 -21.57
N TYR A 38 16.47 -4.65 -21.78
CA TYR A 38 17.66 -3.97 -21.26
C TYR A 38 17.35 -2.83 -20.29
N SER A 39 16.10 -2.40 -20.25
CA SER A 39 15.63 -1.41 -19.27
C SER A 39 14.23 -1.74 -18.77
N VAL A 40 13.96 -1.39 -17.51
CA VAL A 40 12.64 -1.58 -16.90
C VAL A 40 12.24 -0.34 -16.09
N SER A 41 10.94 -0.10 -16.00
CA SER A 41 10.36 0.78 -14.99
C SER A 41 9.60 -0.05 -13.97
N VAL A 42 9.83 0.20 -12.69
CA VAL A 42 9.34 -0.64 -11.59
C VAL A 42 8.62 0.21 -10.57
N VAL A 43 7.46 -0.25 -10.09
CA VAL A 43 6.82 0.25 -8.88
C VAL A 43 6.78 -0.84 -7.82
N CYS A 44 7.13 -0.47 -6.60
CA CYS A 44 6.99 -1.27 -5.39
C CYS A 44 5.97 -0.61 -4.46
N ILE A 45 5.09 -1.40 -3.85
CA ILE A 45 4.16 -0.97 -2.81
C ILE A 45 4.44 -1.81 -1.57
N GLY A 46 4.79 -1.18 -0.45
CA GLY A 46 5.01 -1.85 0.84
C GLY A 46 3.70 -2.35 1.44
N ALA A 47 3.75 -3.36 2.29
CA ALA A 47 2.56 -3.83 2.99
C ALA A 47 2.09 -2.84 4.06
N GLY A 48 0.82 -2.85 4.40
CA GLY A 48 0.29 -2.12 5.55
C GLY A 48 0.70 -2.76 6.88
N GLY A 49 0.69 -1.98 7.96
CA GLY A 49 0.91 -2.46 9.32
C GLY A 49 -0.33 -3.11 9.93
N GLY A 50 -0.11 -4.09 10.80
CA GLY A 50 -1.15 -4.73 11.61
C GLY A 50 -1.67 -3.79 12.70
N GLN A 51 -2.66 -4.22 13.42
CA GLN A 51 -3.38 -3.42 14.42
C GLN A 51 -3.34 -4.02 15.84
N TYR A 52 -3.63 -3.18 16.82
CA TYR A 52 -4.09 -3.56 18.16
C TYR A 52 -5.25 -2.62 18.53
N THR A 53 -5.13 -1.81 19.56
CA THR A 53 -6.11 -0.73 19.83
C THR A 53 -5.90 0.45 18.88
N HIS A 54 -4.66 0.71 18.46
CA HIS A 54 -4.34 1.70 17.43
C HIS A 54 -4.41 1.07 16.05
N GLY A 55 -4.72 1.85 15.02
CA GLY A 55 -4.66 1.41 13.64
C GLY A 55 -3.21 1.24 13.18
N GLY A 56 -2.97 0.31 12.26
CA GLY A 56 -1.67 0.15 11.61
C GLY A 56 -1.41 1.25 10.57
N GLY A 57 -0.15 1.58 10.33
CA GLY A 57 0.26 2.52 9.29
C GLY A 57 0.08 1.94 7.87
N GLY A 58 -0.08 2.79 6.87
CA GLY A 58 -0.09 2.41 5.46
C GLY A 58 1.34 2.14 4.95
N GLY A 59 1.47 1.28 3.93
CA GLY A 59 2.73 1.04 3.21
C GLY A 59 3.10 2.21 2.30
N ALA A 60 4.41 2.38 2.04
CA ALA A 60 4.90 3.33 1.06
C ALA A 60 4.64 2.86 -0.37
N LEU A 61 4.73 3.78 -1.33
CA LEU A 61 4.90 3.50 -2.75
C LEU A 61 6.24 4.09 -3.21
N ALA A 62 7.03 3.31 -3.93
CA ALA A 62 8.29 3.72 -4.54
C ALA A 62 8.31 3.31 -6.00
N TYR A 63 8.71 4.19 -6.92
CA TYR A 63 8.97 3.78 -8.29
C TYR A 63 10.31 4.30 -8.82
N GLY A 64 10.91 3.49 -9.67
CA GLY A 64 12.12 3.81 -10.43
C GLY A 64 11.87 3.59 -11.91
N ASN A 65 12.27 4.53 -12.73
CA ASN A 65 12.15 4.49 -14.18
C ASN A 65 13.49 4.25 -14.84
N ASN A 66 13.47 3.61 -16.00
CA ASN A 66 14.64 3.35 -16.83
C ASN A 66 15.81 2.70 -16.08
N ILE A 67 15.50 1.67 -15.27
CA ILE A 67 16.50 0.90 -14.55
C ILE A 67 17.15 -0.08 -15.53
N SER A 68 18.47 0.02 -15.69
CA SER A 68 19.23 -0.88 -16.56
C SER A 68 19.23 -2.30 -16.02
N VAL A 69 18.96 -3.27 -16.90
CA VAL A 69 18.96 -4.70 -16.58
C VAL A 69 19.66 -5.49 -17.69
N THR A 70 20.03 -6.74 -17.41
CA THR A 70 20.66 -7.62 -18.39
C THR A 70 19.73 -8.80 -18.68
N PRO A 71 19.39 -9.07 -19.96
CA PRO A 71 18.56 -10.22 -20.33
C PRO A 71 19.06 -11.52 -19.75
N GLY A 72 18.17 -12.40 -19.35
CA GLY A 72 18.47 -13.70 -18.75
C GLY A 72 18.98 -13.66 -17.30
N THR A 73 19.28 -12.50 -16.74
CA THR A 73 19.70 -12.42 -15.32
C THR A 73 18.51 -12.56 -14.36
N SER A 74 18.77 -13.17 -13.22
CA SER A 74 17.79 -13.27 -12.13
C SER A 74 17.97 -12.09 -11.16
N ILE A 75 16.92 -11.30 -10.98
CA ILE A 75 16.88 -10.15 -10.10
C ILE A 75 16.13 -10.52 -8.82
N SER A 76 16.70 -10.21 -7.65
CA SER A 76 16.02 -10.46 -6.38
C SER A 76 14.84 -9.52 -6.20
N VAL A 77 13.70 -10.07 -5.79
CA VAL A 77 12.48 -9.33 -5.48
C VAL A 77 11.90 -9.82 -4.16
N GLN A 78 11.20 -8.95 -3.45
CA GLN A 78 10.42 -9.32 -2.28
C GLN A 78 9.13 -8.54 -2.28
N VAL A 79 8.02 -9.22 -2.06
CA VAL A 79 6.73 -8.61 -1.79
C VAL A 79 6.49 -8.64 -0.29
N GLY A 80 6.24 -7.49 0.29
CA GLY A 80 5.95 -7.37 1.72
C GLY A 80 4.65 -8.08 2.10
N ALA A 81 4.71 -8.93 3.10
CA ALA A 81 3.52 -9.57 3.66
C ALA A 81 2.74 -8.58 4.55
N GLY A 82 1.42 -8.59 4.42
CA GLY A 82 0.54 -7.98 5.42
C GLY A 82 0.62 -8.73 6.74
N THR A 83 0.33 -8.05 7.83
CA THR A 83 0.43 -8.61 9.18
C THR A 83 -0.88 -8.48 9.95
N GLY A 84 -1.12 -9.38 10.90
CA GLY A 84 -2.25 -9.33 11.82
C GLY A 84 -2.05 -8.31 12.93
N THR A 85 -1.73 -8.77 14.13
CA THR A 85 -1.64 -7.94 15.33
C THR A 85 -0.26 -7.33 15.55
N MET A 86 -0.21 -6.06 15.95
CA MET A 86 0.94 -5.31 16.51
C MET A 86 2.22 -5.21 15.67
N TYR A 87 2.36 -6.00 14.60
CA TYR A 87 3.58 -6.02 13.80
C TYR A 87 3.51 -5.07 12.61
N GLY A 88 4.66 -4.53 12.24
CA GLY A 88 4.80 -3.77 11.01
C GLY A 88 4.64 -4.66 9.78
N GLY A 89 4.07 -4.12 8.71
CA GLY A 89 4.00 -4.75 7.41
C GLY A 89 5.40 -4.94 6.80
N GLY A 90 5.53 -5.94 5.93
CA GLY A 90 6.77 -6.22 5.22
C GLY A 90 7.12 -5.14 4.19
N SER A 91 8.41 -4.88 4.01
CA SER A 91 8.90 -4.04 2.91
C SER A 91 8.86 -4.81 1.59
N THR A 92 8.58 -4.10 0.51
CA THR A 92 8.65 -4.60 -0.87
C THR A 92 9.87 -4.00 -1.56
N TYR A 93 10.67 -4.82 -2.25
CA TYR A 93 11.83 -4.31 -2.97
C TYR A 93 12.07 -5.00 -4.32
N PHE A 94 12.74 -4.28 -5.21
CA PHE A 94 13.27 -4.76 -6.48
C PHE A 94 14.79 -4.59 -6.50
N ASN A 95 15.52 -5.65 -6.84
CA ASN A 95 16.98 -5.75 -6.89
C ASN A 95 17.68 -5.37 -5.57
N GLY A 96 17.05 -5.76 -4.44
CA GLY A 96 17.51 -5.47 -3.09
C GLY A 96 16.99 -4.14 -2.53
N SER A 97 17.00 -4.03 -1.22
CA SER A 97 16.46 -2.90 -0.47
C SER A 97 17.21 -1.58 -0.69
N SER A 98 18.47 -1.64 -1.16
CA SER A 98 19.28 -0.47 -1.49
C SER A 98 19.03 0.08 -2.89
N VAL A 99 18.40 -0.69 -3.79
CA VAL A 99 18.15 -0.27 -5.19
C VAL A 99 16.78 0.37 -5.31
N LEU A 100 15.71 -0.30 -4.96
CA LEU A 100 14.36 0.27 -4.91
C LEU A 100 13.54 -0.42 -3.85
N GLN A 101 13.09 0.32 -2.83
CA GLN A 101 12.30 -0.22 -1.73
C GLN A 101 11.13 0.68 -1.36
N ALA A 102 9.99 0.06 -1.16
CA ALA A 102 8.82 0.61 -0.49
C ALA A 102 8.69 -0.03 0.89
N GLY A 103 8.87 0.75 1.95
CA GLY A 103 8.76 0.29 3.33
C GLY A 103 7.33 -0.07 3.70
N GLY A 104 7.17 -1.08 4.54
CA GLY A 104 5.87 -1.41 5.14
C GLY A 104 5.46 -0.41 6.22
N GLY A 105 4.18 -0.31 6.48
CA GLY A 105 3.63 0.49 7.57
C GLY A 105 3.91 -0.11 8.94
N GLY A 106 4.07 0.73 9.95
CA GLY A 106 4.26 0.31 11.34
C GLY A 106 3.01 -0.32 11.96
N GLY A 107 3.19 -1.26 12.87
CA GLY A 107 2.09 -1.90 13.59
C GLY A 107 1.49 -1.00 14.69
N GLY A 108 0.18 -1.06 14.87
CA GLY A 108 -0.58 -0.32 15.88
C GLY A 108 -0.47 -0.97 17.27
N GLY A 109 0.57 -0.64 18.03
CA GLY A 109 0.76 -1.15 19.41
C GLY A 109 -0.24 -0.57 20.44
N ALA A 110 -0.26 -1.15 21.64
CA ALA A 110 -1.16 -0.69 22.74
C ALA A 110 -0.73 0.64 23.37
N ASN A 111 0.55 0.99 23.35
CA ASN A 111 1.12 2.10 24.10
C ASN A 111 2.24 2.86 23.36
N ALA A 112 2.41 2.66 22.08
CA ALA A 112 3.53 3.23 21.35
C ALA A 112 3.11 3.91 20.05
N PRO A 113 3.80 4.96 19.64
CA PRO A 113 3.63 5.59 18.33
C PRO A 113 4.24 4.72 17.21
N GLY A 114 3.96 3.40 17.23
CA GLY A 114 4.51 2.45 16.25
C GLY A 114 3.78 2.40 14.91
N ASN A 115 2.68 3.12 14.79
CA ASN A 115 1.78 3.12 13.65
C ASN A 115 2.18 4.10 12.54
N VAL A 116 3.47 4.32 12.36
CA VAL A 116 4.00 5.25 11.34
C VAL A 116 3.82 4.65 9.95
N GLY A 117 3.49 5.48 8.97
CA GLY A 117 3.46 5.06 7.56
C GLY A 117 4.85 4.63 7.06
N GLY A 118 4.87 3.69 6.13
CA GLY A 118 6.11 3.24 5.47
C GLY A 118 6.78 4.37 4.69
N THR A 119 8.08 4.24 4.44
CA THR A 119 8.88 5.21 3.67
C THR A 119 9.51 4.55 2.44
N ALA A 120 9.72 5.32 1.38
CA ALA A 120 10.36 4.88 0.15
C ALA A 120 11.86 5.20 0.17
N THR A 121 12.70 4.27 -0.30
CA THR A 121 14.16 4.45 -0.38
C THR A 121 14.75 3.73 -1.61
N GLY A 122 15.98 4.06 -1.97
CA GLY A 122 16.74 3.33 -2.98
C GLY A 122 17.56 4.22 -3.92
N SER A 123 18.61 3.66 -4.49
CA SER A 123 19.50 4.36 -5.43
C SER A 123 18.88 4.56 -6.82
N ALA A 124 17.91 3.70 -7.21
CA ALA A 124 17.15 3.82 -8.46
C ALA A 124 15.80 4.52 -8.27
N LEU A 125 15.57 5.16 -7.12
CA LEU A 125 14.32 5.82 -6.81
C LEU A 125 14.14 7.08 -7.70
N THR A 126 13.12 7.07 -8.56
CA THR A 126 12.67 8.26 -9.31
C THR A 126 11.76 9.12 -8.44
N ALA A 127 10.78 8.49 -7.77
CA ALA A 127 9.96 9.12 -6.75
C ALA A 127 9.42 8.11 -5.74
N GLY A 128 9.13 8.58 -4.54
CA GLY A 128 8.58 7.77 -3.47
C GLY A 128 7.68 8.58 -2.54
N PHE A 129 6.61 7.95 -2.11
CA PHE A 129 5.57 8.56 -1.29
C PHE A 129 5.29 7.68 -0.07
N SER A 130 5.32 8.30 1.10
CA SER A 130 5.06 7.60 2.35
C SER A 130 3.59 7.15 2.45
N GLY A 131 3.37 6.06 3.16
CA GLY A 131 2.04 5.73 3.67
C GLY A 131 1.61 6.70 4.77
N GLY A 132 0.33 6.74 5.06
CA GLY A 132 -0.25 7.49 6.18
C GLY A 132 -0.02 6.79 7.51
N ASN A 133 0.06 7.55 8.58
CA ASN A 133 0.11 6.98 9.93
C ASN A 133 -1.24 6.36 10.31
N GLY A 134 -1.24 5.31 11.10
CA GLY A 134 -2.45 4.81 11.74
C GLY A 134 -2.93 5.75 12.85
N GLY A 135 -4.23 5.73 13.13
CA GLY A 135 -4.85 6.56 14.17
C GLY A 135 -4.59 6.04 15.58
N PHE A 136 -4.47 6.98 16.52
CA PHE A 136 -4.35 6.66 17.95
C PHE A 136 -5.69 6.27 18.56
N SER A 137 -5.64 5.39 19.54
CA SER A 137 -6.72 5.15 20.49
C SER A 137 -6.27 5.58 21.88
N VAL A 138 -7.05 6.40 22.53
CA VAL A 138 -6.85 6.70 23.97
C VAL A 138 -7.90 5.99 24.81
N GLY A 139 -7.50 5.58 26.01
CA GLY A 139 -8.40 4.96 26.97
C GLY A 139 -9.55 5.92 27.35
N CYS A 140 -10.76 5.41 27.34
CA CYS A 140 -11.98 6.15 27.64
C CYS A 140 -12.33 6.12 29.14
N GLY A 141 -11.36 6.31 30.00
CA GLY A 141 -11.58 6.48 31.44
C GLY A 141 -12.48 5.41 32.06
N GLY A 142 -11.97 4.22 32.34
CA GLY A 142 -12.68 3.16 33.06
C GLY A 142 -13.77 2.37 32.29
N TYR A 143 -14.10 2.74 31.07
CA TYR A 143 -15.21 2.15 30.29
C TYR A 143 -14.82 1.52 28.96
N GLY A 144 -13.55 1.26 28.72
CA GLY A 144 -13.07 0.61 27.48
C GLY A 144 -12.23 1.56 26.62
N ASN A 145 -11.59 1.00 25.61
CA ASN A 145 -10.73 1.73 24.68
C ASN A 145 -11.51 2.06 23.40
N GLY A 146 -11.28 3.25 22.83
CA GLY A 146 -11.64 3.51 21.44
C GLY A 146 -10.75 2.71 20.49
N ALA A 147 -11.01 2.73 19.21
CA ALA A 147 -10.20 2.09 18.19
C ALA A 147 -9.75 3.10 17.13
N GLY A 148 -8.45 3.11 16.82
CA GLY A 148 -7.88 3.99 15.81
C GLY A 148 -8.10 3.45 14.39
N GLY A 149 -8.23 4.33 13.39
CA GLY A 149 -8.30 3.95 11.98
C GLY A 149 -6.93 3.60 11.40
N GLY A 150 -6.88 2.73 10.39
CA GLY A 150 -5.67 2.41 9.64
C GLY A 150 -5.18 3.55 8.74
N GLY A 151 -3.90 3.68 8.51
CA GLY A 151 -3.31 4.61 7.55
C GLY A 151 -3.47 4.15 6.11
N GLY A 152 -3.68 5.08 5.17
CA GLY A 152 -3.76 4.81 3.74
C GLY A 152 -2.37 4.57 3.12
N ALA A 153 -2.30 3.79 2.05
CA ALA A 153 -1.08 3.57 1.29
C ALA A 153 -0.63 4.85 0.56
N GLY A 154 0.67 4.96 0.30
CA GLY A 154 1.22 6.00 -0.60
C GLY A 154 0.71 5.82 -2.02
N GLY A 155 0.54 6.92 -2.76
CA GLY A 155 0.14 6.91 -4.17
C GLY A 155 1.30 7.26 -5.11
N TYR A 156 1.02 7.36 -6.40
CA TYR A 156 2.04 7.69 -7.41
C TYR A 156 2.48 9.15 -7.38
N THR A 157 1.69 10.04 -6.82
CA THR A 157 1.96 11.49 -6.80
C THR A 157 1.71 12.11 -5.42
N GLY A 158 1.38 11.32 -4.39
CA GLY A 158 1.05 11.82 -3.08
C GLY A 158 1.20 10.84 -1.94
N ALA A 159 1.30 11.34 -0.72
CA ALA A 159 1.41 10.55 0.50
C ALA A 159 0.03 10.07 0.96
N GLY A 160 0.00 8.88 1.57
CA GLY A 160 -1.22 8.29 2.15
C GLY A 160 -1.79 9.13 3.29
N GLY A 161 -3.11 9.10 3.43
CA GLY A 161 -3.83 9.80 4.49
C GLY A 161 -3.71 9.09 5.84
N ALA A 162 -3.61 9.86 6.91
CA ALA A 162 -3.55 9.31 8.27
C ALA A 162 -4.91 8.76 8.72
N GLY A 163 -4.89 7.69 9.50
CA GLY A 163 -6.09 7.17 10.18
C GLY A 163 -6.61 8.13 11.26
N GLY A 164 -7.94 8.14 11.44
CA GLY A 164 -8.59 8.89 12.51
C GLY A 164 -8.24 8.37 13.90
N GLY A 165 -7.95 9.27 14.83
CA GLY A 165 -7.67 8.93 16.22
C GLY A 165 -8.89 9.19 17.13
N THR A 166 -8.94 8.57 18.30
CA THR A 166 -9.90 8.92 19.36
C THR A 166 -9.20 9.74 20.44
N THR A 167 -9.89 10.77 20.93
CA THR A 167 -9.50 11.48 22.14
C THR A 167 -10.52 11.21 23.24
N SER A 168 -10.07 11.22 24.51
CA SER A 168 -10.96 10.94 25.65
C SER A 168 -12.19 11.87 25.63
N GLY A 169 -13.38 11.27 25.67
CA GLY A 169 -14.66 11.99 25.70
C GLY A 169 -15.12 12.65 24.40
N SER A 170 -14.46 12.37 23.27
CA SER A 170 -14.82 13.02 22.00
C SER A 170 -15.39 12.05 20.98
N ASP A 171 -16.11 12.61 20.01
CA ASP A 171 -16.64 11.92 18.85
C ASP A 171 -15.53 11.25 18.01
N PRO A 172 -15.90 10.18 17.25
CA PRO A 172 -14.99 9.55 16.32
C PRO A 172 -14.40 10.56 15.35
N LYS A 173 -13.10 10.49 15.13
CA LYS A 173 -12.43 11.31 14.11
C LYS A 173 -12.43 10.59 12.78
N THR A 174 -12.75 11.33 11.73
CA THR A 174 -12.60 10.85 10.35
C THR A 174 -11.12 10.68 10.03
N GLY A 175 -10.78 9.69 9.21
CA GLY A 175 -9.45 9.58 8.63
C GLY A 175 -9.16 10.75 7.70
N VAL A 176 -7.90 11.05 7.52
CA VAL A 176 -7.44 12.10 6.59
C VAL A 176 -7.44 11.55 5.16
N ILE A 177 -7.93 12.34 4.21
CA ILE A 177 -7.82 12.02 2.80
C ILE A 177 -6.35 12.03 2.39
N GLY A 178 -5.91 11.04 1.59
CA GLY A 178 -4.58 11.05 1.01
C GLY A 178 -4.38 12.25 0.08
N THR A 179 -3.14 12.66 -0.10
CA THR A 179 -2.82 13.75 -1.05
C THR A 179 -2.83 13.23 -2.49
N ASN A 180 -3.35 14.02 -3.41
CA ASN A 180 -3.45 13.71 -4.84
C ASN A 180 -4.15 12.36 -5.11
N ASP A 181 -3.40 11.37 -5.62
CA ASP A 181 -3.87 10.01 -5.98
C ASP A 181 -3.64 8.96 -4.88
N ALA A 182 -3.14 9.35 -3.73
CA ALA A 182 -2.87 8.44 -2.63
C ALA A 182 -4.13 8.03 -1.87
N ALA A 183 -4.04 6.88 -1.19
CA ALA A 183 -5.14 6.34 -0.41
C ALA A 183 -5.40 7.13 0.88
N GLY A 184 -6.65 7.30 1.24
CA GLY A 184 -7.05 7.89 2.52
C GLY A 184 -6.92 6.95 3.71
N GLY A 185 -6.79 7.51 4.91
CA GLY A 185 -6.84 6.76 6.17
C GLY A 185 -8.28 6.40 6.58
N GLY A 186 -8.46 5.31 7.30
CA GLY A 186 -9.74 4.91 7.89
C GLY A 186 -10.15 5.77 9.08
N GLY A 187 -11.44 5.90 9.34
CA GLY A 187 -11.96 6.60 10.52
C GLY A 187 -11.76 5.83 11.82
N SER A 188 -11.76 6.52 12.98
CA SER A 188 -11.72 5.90 14.30
C SER A 188 -13.12 5.45 14.77
N ALA A 189 -13.18 4.50 15.68
CA ALA A 189 -14.41 4.12 16.35
C ALA A 189 -14.59 4.90 17.66
N TRP A 190 -15.86 5.06 18.07
CA TRP A 190 -16.26 5.82 19.25
C TRP A 190 -15.84 5.17 20.55
N CYS A 191 -15.48 6.00 21.55
CA CYS A 191 -15.41 5.66 22.95
C CYS A 191 -16.82 5.63 23.57
N SER A 192 -17.41 4.45 23.87
CA SER A 192 -18.71 4.39 24.53
C SER A 192 -18.57 4.35 26.05
N LEU A 193 -19.35 5.20 26.70
CA LEU A 193 -19.49 5.22 28.16
C LEU A 193 -20.33 4.05 28.71
N TRP A 194 -20.98 3.26 27.83
CA TRP A 194 -21.83 2.13 28.25
C TRP A 194 -21.18 0.82 27.81
N GLY A 195 -20.83 0.02 28.79
CA GLY A 195 -20.02 -1.17 28.64
C GLY A 195 -20.54 -2.18 27.60
N GLY A 196 -19.64 -2.89 26.98
CA GLY A 196 -19.80 -4.22 26.42
C GLY A 196 -19.68 -4.40 24.91
N ALA A 197 -19.46 -3.36 24.10
CA ALA A 197 -19.31 -3.59 22.66
C ALA A 197 -17.85 -3.42 22.20
N SER A 198 -17.30 -4.45 21.56
CA SER A 198 -16.01 -4.34 20.84
C SER A 198 -16.17 -3.37 19.69
N LYS A 199 -15.30 -2.37 19.62
CA LYS A 199 -15.31 -1.33 18.58
C LYS A 199 -14.09 -1.46 17.71
N THR A 200 -14.29 -1.28 16.42
CA THR A 200 -13.24 -1.38 15.41
C THR A 200 -13.12 -0.07 14.64
N GLY A 201 -11.89 0.42 14.46
CA GLY A 201 -11.62 1.50 13.53
C GLY A 201 -11.62 1.01 12.09
N GLY A 202 -11.88 1.88 11.11
CA GLY A 202 -11.82 1.53 9.69
C GLY A 202 -10.39 1.23 9.22
N GLY A 203 -10.22 0.34 8.26
CA GLY A 203 -8.94 0.14 7.58
C GLY A 203 -8.58 1.31 6.66
N GLY A 204 -7.30 1.49 6.40
CA GLY A 204 -6.80 2.42 5.39
C GLY A 204 -7.00 1.89 3.97
N GLY A 205 -7.17 2.79 3.01
CA GLY A 205 -7.25 2.43 1.60
C GLY A 205 -5.89 1.98 1.04
N GLY A 206 -5.93 1.18 -0.02
CA GLY A 206 -4.75 0.71 -0.75
C GLY A 206 -4.48 1.47 -2.04
N SER A 207 -3.29 1.31 -2.60
CA SER A 207 -2.89 1.85 -3.90
C SER A 207 -3.20 0.89 -5.03
N GLY A 208 -3.58 1.45 -6.20
CA GLY A 208 -3.80 0.67 -7.42
C GLY A 208 -2.49 0.25 -8.10
N LEU A 209 -2.53 -0.79 -8.93
CA LEU A 209 -1.35 -1.35 -9.58
C LEU A 209 -1.44 -1.41 -11.12
N LEU A 210 -2.58 -1.64 -11.70
CA LEU A 210 -2.78 -1.86 -13.14
C LEU A 210 -3.76 -0.85 -13.75
N GLY A 211 -3.62 0.45 -13.45
CA GLY A 211 -4.64 1.43 -13.83
C GLY A 211 -5.97 1.21 -13.10
N THR A 212 -6.02 0.25 -12.19
CA THR A 212 -7.16 -0.01 -11.31
C THR A 212 -6.97 0.73 -10.00
N GLN A 213 -8.05 1.24 -9.46
CA GLN A 213 -8.04 1.78 -8.11
C GLN A 213 -7.67 0.69 -7.09
N GLY A 214 -6.97 1.06 -6.04
CA GLY A 214 -6.83 0.21 -4.86
C GLY A 214 -8.21 -0.17 -4.31
N THR A 215 -8.31 -1.30 -3.60
CA THR A 215 -9.59 -1.69 -3.01
C THR A 215 -9.83 -0.99 -1.69
N ALA A 216 -11.09 -0.64 -1.46
CA ALA A 216 -11.55 -0.21 -0.15
C ALA A 216 -11.72 -1.41 0.77
N SER A 217 -11.52 -1.26 2.07
CA SER A 217 -11.94 -2.25 3.05
C SER A 217 -13.46 -2.16 3.31
N ASN A 218 -14.05 -3.21 3.82
CA ASN A 218 -15.50 -3.33 4.07
C ASN A 218 -16.01 -2.31 5.11
N SER A 219 -17.21 -1.78 4.89
CA SER A 219 -17.79 -0.69 5.67
C SER A 219 -19.11 -1.02 6.36
N ASN A 220 -19.39 -0.35 7.46
CA ASN A 220 -20.70 -0.22 8.07
C ASN A 220 -21.03 1.30 8.29
N PRO A 221 -22.32 1.71 8.24
CA PRO A 221 -22.73 3.08 7.84
C PRO A 221 -22.57 4.21 8.86
N ARG A 222 -21.74 4.11 9.89
CA ARG A 222 -21.64 5.13 10.96
C ARG A 222 -20.28 5.77 11.17
N THR A 223 -19.27 5.41 10.39
CA THR A 223 -17.95 6.07 10.44
C THR A 223 -17.40 6.27 9.05
N THR A 224 -16.72 7.39 8.83
CA THR A 224 -16.15 7.71 7.52
C THR A 224 -14.92 6.88 7.22
N ALA A 225 -14.95 6.25 6.09
CA ALA A 225 -13.88 5.43 5.54
C ALA A 225 -12.71 6.23 5.00
N GLY A 226 -11.52 5.64 4.97
CA GLY A 226 -10.43 6.11 4.13
C GLY A 226 -10.73 5.89 2.65
N SER A 227 -10.39 6.85 1.81
CA SER A 227 -10.54 6.72 0.36
C SER A 227 -9.39 5.93 -0.25
N ALA A 228 -9.68 5.11 -1.27
CA ALA A 228 -8.64 4.45 -2.04
C ALA A 228 -7.83 5.47 -2.86
N GLY A 229 -6.54 5.19 -3.08
CA GLY A 229 -5.69 5.95 -3.98
C GLY A 229 -6.10 5.73 -5.43
N ASN A 230 -6.01 6.79 -6.24
CA ASN A 230 -6.21 6.73 -7.67
C ASN A 230 -4.87 6.52 -8.37
N PHE A 231 -4.92 5.81 -9.48
CA PHE A 231 -3.85 5.87 -10.47
C PHE A 231 -3.98 7.18 -11.27
N PRO A 232 -2.88 7.87 -11.67
CA PRO A 232 -2.97 9.12 -12.42
C PRO A 232 -3.74 8.92 -13.73
N GLY A 233 -4.87 9.57 -13.87
CA GLY A 233 -5.72 9.61 -15.07
C GLY A 233 -7.16 9.23 -14.80
N ASN A 234 -8.05 10.04 -15.17
CA ASN A 234 -9.52 10.10 -15.26
C ASN A 234 -10.40 8.86 -15.00
N TYR A 235 -9.99 7.92 -14.19
CA TYR A 235 -10.84 6.83 -13.75
C TYR A 235 -11.41 7.16 -12.37
N GLY A 236 -12.62 7.63 -12.39
CA GLY A 236 -13.60 7.81 -11.34
C GLY A 236 -13.14 7.79 -9.88
N ASN A 237 -13.74 8.65 -9.10
CA ASN A 237 -13.56 8.84 -7.66
C ASN A 237 -13.07 7.60 -6.91
N GLY A 238 -11.90 7.72 -6.27
CA GLY A 238 -11.29 6.67 -5.45
C GLY A 238 -12.30 6.00 -4.53
N LYS A 239 -12.26 4.68 -4.47
CA LYS A 239 -13.10 3.94 -3.53
C LYS A 239 -12.60 4.18 -2.11
N LYS A 240 -13.54 4.40 -1.21
CA LYS A 240 -13.28 4.65 0.21
C LYS A 240 -12.56 3.47 0.86
N GLY A 241 -11.59 3.71 1.73
CA GLY A 241 -11.09 2.73 2.69
C GLY A 241 -12.23 2.28 3.62
N GLY A 242 -12.07 1.18 4.35
CA GLY A 242 -13.14 0.65 5.21
C GLY A 242 -13.61 1.61 6.27
N ASP A 243 -14.92 1.64 6.48
CA ASP A 243 -15.53 2.41 7.56
C ASP A 243 -15.17 1.80 8.92
N GLY A 244 -14.90 2.63 9.90
CA GLY A 244 -14.84 2.18 11.28
C GLY A 244 -16.26 1.93 11.82
N GLN A 245 -16.45 0.90 12.63
CA GLN A 245 -17.77 0.60 13.20
C GLN A 245 -18.07 1.37 14.47
N GLY A 246 -19.21 2.02 14.50
CA GLY A 246 -19.89 2.49 15.73
C GLY A 246 -20.85 1.44 16.27
N ASN A 247 -20.64 1.05 17.50
CA ASN A 247 -21.61 0.45 18.42
C ASN A 247 -22.63 -0.59 17.88
N THR A 248 -22.18 -1.72 17.39
CA THR A 248 -23.00 -2.93 17.31
C THR A 248 -22.23 -4.11 17.91
N ASN A 249 -22.92 -5.00 18.63
CA ASN A 249 -22.36 -6.16 19.33
C ASN A 249 -21.80 -7.27 18.40
N HIS A 250 -21.14 -6.92 17.31
CA HIS A 250 -20.65 -7.86 16.34
C HIS A 250 -19.15 -8.08 16.43
N ASN A 251 -18.80 -9.24 16.96
CA ASN A 251 -17.43 -9.77 17.03
C ASN A 251 -16.91 -10.23 15.66
N THR A 252 -17.60 -9.90 14.57
CA THR A 252 -17.40 -10.48 13.23
C THR A 252 -16.81 -9.49 12.22
N ASP A 253 -16.65 -8.21 12.55
CA ASP A 253 -16.19 -7.23 11.58
C ASP A 253 -14.66 -7.08 11.62
N THR A 254 -14.05 -7.39 10.50
CA THR A 254 -12.60 -7.36 10.30
C THR A 254 -12.22 -6.18 9.40
N PRO A 255 -11.84 -5.00 9.97
CA PRO A 255 -11.45 -3.83 9.18
C PRO A 255 -10.05 -4.03 8.57
N THR A 256 -9.98 -4.85 7.54
CA THR A 256 -8.75 -5.14 6.80
C THR A 256 -8.31 -3.92 5.98
N GLY A 257 -7.01 -3.77 5.78
CA GLY A 257 -6.47 -2.75 4.89
C GLY A 257 -6.83 -3.00 3.42
N GLY A 258 -7.01 -1.94 2.65
CA GLY A 258 -7.26 -2.02 1.20
C GLY A 258 -6.00 -2.43 0.42
N SER A 259 -6.14 -3.29 -0.61
CA SER A 259 -5.02 -3.70 -1.49
C SER A 259 -4.61 -2.56 -2.44
N TYR A 260 -3.35 -2.27 -2.56
CA TYR A 260 -2.20 -2.78 -1.84
C TYR A 260 -1.76 -1.75 -0.80
N GLY A 261 -1.14 -2.20 0.32
CA GLY A 261 -0.46 -1.33 1.26
C GLY A 261 -1.34 -0.66 2.32
N GLY A 262 -2.66 -0.82 2.32
CA GLY A 262 -3.53 -0.24 3.36
C GLY A 262 -3.29 -0.83 4.75
N GLY A 263 -3.22 0.02 5.79
CA GLY A 263 -3.08 -0.39 7.19
C GLY A 263 -4.40 -0.95 7.77
N ALA A 264 -4.30 -1.88 8.71
CA ALA A 264 -5.47 -2.44 9.40
C ALA A 264 -6.08 -1.44 10.39
N GLY A 265 -7.39 -1.44 10.54
CA GLY A 265 -8.09 -0.66 11.57
C GLY A 265 -7.97 -1.29 12.96
N GLY A 266 -7.85 -0.48 14.02
CA GLY A 266 -7.72 -0.93 15.41
C GLY A 266 -8.98 -1.63 15.95
N LYS A 267 -8.84 -2.37 17.06
CA LYS A 267 -9.94 -3.04 17.78
C LYS A 267 -9.87 -2.75 19.29
N ALA A 268 -10.98 -2.29 19.86
CA ALA A 268 -11.04 -1.84 21.26
C ALA A 268 -10.95 -2.95 22.32
N ALA A 269 -11.23 -4.20 21.99
CA ALA A 269 -11.32 -5.33 22.93
C ALA A 269 -10.33 -6.45 22.61
N GLY A 270 -9.05 -6.15 22.50
CA GLY A 270 -8.00 -7.17 22.43
C GLY A 270 -7.60 -7.63 21.02
N ASN A 271 -6.72 -8.61 20.98
CA ASN A 271 -6.15 -9.15 19.75
C ASN A 271 -7.19 -9.92 18.94
N ASP A 272 -7.34 -9.56 17.68
CA ASP A 272 -8.07 -10.35 16.70
C ASP A 272 -7.15 -10.65 15.52
N ASN A 273 -6.65 -11.87 15.47
CA ASN A 273 -5.74 -12.32 14.43
C ASN A 273 -6.43 -12.41 13.05
N SER A 274 -7.74 -12.24 12.97
CA SER A 274 -8.49 -12.24 11.71
C SER A 274 -8.41 -10.90 10.97
N ILE A 275 -7.99 -9.82 11.65
CA ILE A 275 -7.83 -8.49 11.05
C ILE A 275 -6.42 -8.38 10.48
N VAL A 276 -6.28 -8.38 9.17
CA VAL A 276 -4.99 -8.36 8.48
C VAL A 276 -4.85 -7.07 7.68
N SER A 277 -3.67 -6.48 7.70
CA SER A 277 -3.31 -5.41 6.78
C SER A 277 -3.10 -5.94 5.35
N ALA A 278 -3.17 -5.05 4.38
CA ALA A 278 -2.93 -5.43 3.00
C ALA A 278 -1.45 -5.74 2.74
N GLN A 279 -1.21 -6.75 1.92
CA GLN A 279 0.13 -7.05 1.41
C GLN A 279 0.63 -5.98 0.43
N GLY A 280 1.93 -6.00 0.13
CA GLY A 280 2.56 -5.22 -0.92
C GLY A 280 2.38 -5.79 -2.31
N ALA A 281 2.99 -5.12 -3.29
CA ALA A 281 3.01 -5.57 -4.68
C ALA A 281 4.19 -4.97 -5.45
N ILE A 282 4.57 -5.61 -6.56
CA ILE A 282 5.53 -5.08 -7.55
C ILE A 282 4.89 -5.15 -8.94
N ARG A 283 5.07 -4.09 -9.74
CA ARG A 283 4.83 -4.12 -11.17
C ARG A 283 6.10 -3.68 -11.90
N ILE A 284 6.51 -4.45 -12.89
CA ILE A 284 7.69 -4.22 -13.73
C ILE A 284 7.17 -4.03 -15.15
N MET A 285 7.61 -2.98 -15.85
CA MET A 285 7.28 -2.68 -17.23
C MET A 285 8.55 -2.57 -18.08
N TRP A 286 8.49 -2.99 -19.33
CA TRP A 286 9.58 -2.82 -20.29
C TRP A 286 9.05 -2.47 -21.70
N PRO A 287 9.84 -1.76 -22.55
CA PRO A 287 11.13 -1.14 -22.20
C PRO A 287 10.95 0.06 -21.25
N GLY A 288 11.90 0.22 -20.31
CA GLY A 288 11.78 1.22 -19.24
C GLY A 288 12.08 2.65 -19.67
N ASP A 289 12.73 2.83 -20.82
CA ASP A 289 13.00 4.13 -21.46
C ASP A 289 11.79 4.69 -22.22
N GLU A 290 10.84 3.85 -22.61
CA GLU A 290 9.60 4.25 -23.30
C GLU A 290 8.39 4.25 -22.36
N ARG A 291 8.37 3.33 -21.40
CA ARG A 291 7.25 3.13 -20.46
C ARG A 291 7.67 3.51 -19.05
N SER A 292 7.08 4.59 -18.51
CA SER A 292 7.50 5.17 -17.24
C SER A 292 6.33 5.47 -16.30
N TYR A 293 6.60 5.42 -14.99
CA TYR A 293 5.69 5.92 -13.97
C TYR A 293 5.84 7.44 -13.80
N PRO A 294 4.79 8.18 -13.50
CA PRO A 294 3.42 7.71 -13.27
C PRO A 294 2.54 7.68 -14.52
N THR A 295 3.08 7.83 -15.71
CA THR A 295 2.33 8.05 -16.95
C THR A 295 1.76 6.79 -17.59
N THR A 296 2.52 5.70 -17.61
CA THR A 296 2.04 4.42 -18.19
C THR A 296 1.09 3.71 -17.23
N ARG A 297 -0.18 3.56 -17.63
CA ARG A 297 -1.27 3.15 -16.74
C ARG A 297 -1.76 1.74 -16.98
N VAL A 298 -1.90 1.35 -18.24
CA VAL A 298 -2.51 0.09 -18.64
C VAL A 298 -1.48 -0.82 -19.32
N PRO A 299 -1.76 -2.13 -19.45
CA PRO A 299 -0.82 -3.09 -20.02
C PRO A 299 -0.34 -2.77 -21.42
N ASP A 300 -1.19 -2.12 -22.21
CA ASP A 300 -1.02 -1.93 -23.65
C ASP A 300 -0.54 -0.50 -24.03
N GLU A 301 -0.14 0.32 -23.05
CA GLU A 301 0.50 1.64 -23.29
C GLU A 301 2.01 1.54 -23.26
#